data_42ff43ffc67b088b8f29ab904b171dfe
#
_entry.id   42ff43ffc67b088b8f29ab904b171dfe
#
_cell.length_a   1.000
_cell.length_b   1.000
_cell.length_c   1.000
_cell.angle_alpha   90.00
_cell.angle_beta   90.00
_cell.angle_gamma   90.00
#
_symmetry.space_group_name_H-M   'P 1'
#
loop_
_entity.id
_entity.type
_entity.pdbx_description
1 polymer ?
#
loop_
_entity_poly.entity_id
_entity_poly.type
_entity_poly.pdbx_seq_one_letter_code
_entity_poly.pdbx_strand_id
1 'polypeptide(L)'
;MKPRVHESRRCGSRSLNARSWKTAADERGSAAIELVLLVPALMLLLLFAVAGGRVAIAHGSVQQAAADAARAASIARTAGSAQTSAVAAARATLANQGLTCASMTVTLDTSGFAKPVGTPASVAATVSCTVELSELALPGLPDRVVSATVTSPLDVFRGR
;
A
#
# COMPACT_ATOMS: atom_id res chain seq x y z
N MET A 1 -7.79 72.67 -73.97
CA MET A 1 -8.87 71.78 -73.56
C MET A 1 -8.29 70.43 -73.29
N LYS A 2 -8.28 69.95 -71.99
CA LYS A 2 -7.67 68.70 -71.61
C LYS A 2 -8.76 67.82 -70.93
N PRO A 3 -9.05 66.64 -71.37
CA PRO A 3 -10.03 65.75 -70.69
C PRO A 3 -9.39 65.12 -69.48
N ARG A 4 -10.14 65.12 -68.36
CA ARG A 4 -9.81 64.41 -67.12
C ARG A 4 -10.10 62.95 -67.27
N VAL A 5 -9.11 62.11 -66.99
CA VAL A 5 -9.26 60.68 -66.87
C VAL A 5 -9.79 60.36 -65.47
N HIS A 6 -10.94 59.69 -65.38
CA HIS A 6 -11.56 59.18 -64.15
C HIS A 6 -10.88 57.87 -63.79
N GLU A 7 -10.13 57.89 -62.72
CA GLU A 7 -9.50 56.70 -62.11
C GLU A 7 -10.49 55.97 -61.23
N SER A 8 -10.96 54.84 -61.70
CA SER A 8 -11.86 53.93 -60.97
C SER A 8 -11.08 53.16 -59.90
N ARG A 9 -11.26 53.53 -58.63
CA ARG A 9 -10.75 52.77 -57.49
C ARG A 9 -11.54 51.48 -57.34
N ARG A 10 -10.92 50.37 -57.65
CA ARG A 10 -11.43 49.04 -57.32
C ARG A 10 -11.32 48.83 -55.77
N CYS A 11 -12.48 48.77 -55.14
CA CYS A 11 -12.62 48.34 -53.75
C CYS A 11 -12.36 46.83 -53.68
N GLY A 12 -11.17 46.42 -53.22
CA GLY A 12 -10.83 45.04 -52.95
C GLY A 12 -11.55 44.57 -51.73
N SER A 13 -12.60 43.80 -51.91
CA SER A 13 -13.24 43.06 -50.81
C SER A 13 -12.26 41.99 -50.27
N ARG A 14 -11.66 42.29 -49.14
CA ARG A 14 -10.98 41.27 -48.35
C ARG A 14 -12.05 40.32 -47.80
N SER A 15 -12.18 39.17 -48.43
CA SER A 15 -12.89 38.04 -47.83
C SER A 15 -12.14 37.61 -46.56
N LEU A 16 -12.62 38.05 -45.43
CA LEU A 16 -12.14 37.58 -44.14
C LEU A 16 -12.45 36.07 -44.04
N ASN A 17 -11.39 35.30 -43.91
CA ASN A 17 -11.39 33.86 -43.79
C ASN A 17 -12.23 33.43 -42.58
N ALA A 18 -13.50 33.11 -42.80
CA ALA A 18 -14.41 32.54 -41.79
C ALA A 18 -14.12 31.05 -41.49
N ARG A 19 -12.96 30.52 -41.91
CA ARG A 19 -12.60 29.11 -41.72
C ARG A 19 -11.84 28.81 -40.45
N SER A 20 -11.34 29.82 -39.72
CA SER A 20 -10.48 29.61 -38.55
C SER A 20 -11.20 29.33 -37.21
N TRP A 21 -12.52 29.48 -37.17
CA TRP A 21 -13.26 29.35 -35.89
C TRP A 21 -13.90 27.98 -35.64
N LYS A 22 -13.99 27.15 -36.71
CA LYS A 22 -14.61 25.82 -36.59
C LYS A 22 -13.65 24.76 -36.04
N THR A 23 -12.34 24.87 -36.25
CA THR A 23 -11.34 23.90 -35.79
C THR A 23 -11.11 23.99 -34.30
N ALA A 24 -11.14 25.17 -33.68
CA ALA A 24 -10.92 25.34 -32.25
C ALA A 24 -12.10 24.87 -31.35
N ALA A 25 -13.30 24.76 -31.92
CA ALA A 25 -14.46 24.24 -31.22
C ALA A 25 -14.49 22.70 -31.23
N ASP A 26 -13.99 22.10 -32.30
CA ASP A 26 -13.97 20.63 -32.47
C ASP A 26 -12.88 19.99 -31.64
N GLU A 27 -11.72 20.63 -31.44
CA GLU A 27 -10.65 20.15 -30.57
C GLU A 27 -11.01 20.20 -29.07
N ARG A 28 -11.86 21.16 -28.67
CA ARG A 28 -12.36 21.25 -27.28
C ARG A 28 -13.33 20.12 -26.94
N GLY A 29 -14.10 19.65 -27.90
CA GLY A 29 -15.00 18.49 -27.71
C GLY A 29 -14.24 17.18 -27.58
N SER A 30 -13.17 17.00 -28.36
CA SER A 30 -12.30 15.81 -28.30
C SER A 30 -11.58 15.69 -26.96
N ALA A 31 -10.98 16.78 -26.47
CA ALA A 31 -10.30 16.80 -25.17
C ALA A 31 -11.24 16.52 -23.99
N ALA A 32 -12.49 16.98 -24.07
CA ALA A 32 -13.47 16.71 -23.00
C ALA A 32 -13.89 15.24 -22.93
N ILE A 33 -14.07 14.59 -24.08
CA ILE A 33 -14.39 13.15 -24.15
C ILE A 33 -13.21 12.30 -23.67
N GLU A 34 -12.00 12.69 -24.03
CA GLU A 34 -10.78 12.02 -23.61
C GLU A 34 -10.59 12.11 -22.09
N LEU A 35 -10.88 13.28 -21.49
CA LEU A 35 -10.85 13.49 -20.04
C LEU A 35 -11.90 12.64 -19.32
N VAL A 36 -13.12 12.51 -19.84
CA VAL A 36 -14.19 11.70 -19.25
C VAL A 36 -13.82 10.23 -19.20
N LEU A 37 -13.05 9.72 -20.15
CA LEU A 37 -12.56 8.34 -20.14
C LEU A 37 -11.29 8.16 -19.28
N LEU A 38 -10.41 9.15 -19.28
CA LEU A 38 -9.13 9.10 -18.53
C LEU A 38 -9.33 9.24 -17.01
N VAL A 39 -10.24 10.10 -16.57
CA VAL A 39 -10.45 10.36 -15.14
C VAL A 39 -10.83 9.09 -14.36
N PRO A 40 -11.82 8.26 -14.79
CA PRO A 40 -12.12 7.03 -14.07
C PRO A 40 -10.97 6.02 -14.10
N ALA A 41 -10.22 5.95 -15.20
CA ALA A 41 -9.05 5.07 -15.30
C ALA A 41 -7.94 5.48 -14.34
N LEU A 42 -7.64 6.78 -14.24
CA LEU A 42 -6.66 7.32 -13.28
C LEU A 42 -7.12 7.12 -11.84
N MET A 43 -8.42 7.32 -11.55
CA MET A 43 -8.97 7.07 -10.21
C MET A 43 -8.83 5.60 -9.80
N LEU A 44 -9.13 4.65 -10.68
CA LEU A 44 -8.92 3.23 -10.43
C LEU A 44 -7.45 2.92 -10.17
N LEU A 45 -6.54 3.44 -10.99
CA LEU A 45 -5.10 3.26 -10.80
C LEU A 45 -4.64 3.80 -9.45
N LEU A 46 -5.13 4.95 -9.04
CA LEU A 46 -4.80 5.57 -7.75
C LEU A 46 -5.33 4.72 -6.58
N LEU A 47 -6.56 4.20 -6.69
CA LEU A 47 -7.14 3.29 -5.70
C LEU A 47 -6.32 2.00 -5.57
N PHE A 48 -5.88 1.40 -6.68
CA PHE A 48 -5.00 0.24 -6.66
C PHE A 48 -3.64 0.54 -6.03
N ALA A 49 -3.05 1.69 -6.32
CA ALA A 49 -1.79 2.10 -5.71
C ALA A 49 -1.91 2.26 -4.18
N VAL A 50 -2.99 2.89 -3.71
CA VAL A 50 -3.27 3.05 -2.28
C VAL A 50 -3.51 1.70 -1.61
N ALA A 51 -4.32 0.83 -2.22
CA ALA A 51 -4.59 -0.51 -1.68
C ALA A 51 -3.30 -1.35 -1.59
N GLY A 52 -2.47 -1.36 -2.65
CA GLY A 52 -1.18 -2.04 -2.66
C GLY A 52 -0.21 -1.50 -1.60
N GLY A 53 -0.15 -0.18 -1.45
CA GLY A 53 0.65 0.48 -0.41
C GLY A 53 0.24 0.07 1.00
N ARG A 54 -1.05 -0.01 1.30
CA ARG A 54 -1.55 -0.46 2.61
C ARG A 54 -1.20 -1.91 2.91
N VAL A 55 -1.31 -2.80 1.92
CA VAL A 55 -0.90 -4.21 2.09
C VAL A 55 0.60 -4.32 2.37
N ALA A 56 1.42 -3.53 1.68
CA ALA A 56 2.87 -3.51 1.91
C ALA A 56 3.23 -3.00 3.32
N ILE A 57 2.55 -1.95 3.80
CA ILE A 57 2.72 -1.43 5.17
C ILE A 57 2.29 -2.49 6.19
N ALA A 58 1.14 -3.14 6.00
CA ALA A 58 0.66 -4.19 6.89
C ALA A 58 1.66 -5.36 6.96
N HIS A 59 2.26 -5.74 5.83
CA HIS A 59 3.29 -6.79 5.79
C HIS A 59 4.53 -6.39 6.61
N GLY A 60 5.02 -5.16 6.46
CA GLY A 60 6.13 -4.64 7.28
C GLY A 60 5.81 -4.62 8.77
N SER A 61 4.60 -4.20 9.14
CA SER A 61 4.13 -4.18 10.53
C SER A 61 4.05 -5.58 11.16
N VAL A 62 3.53 -6.56 10.41
CA VAL A 62 3.45 -7.96 10.88
C VAL A 62 4.86 -8.58 10.98
N GLN A 63 5.76 -8.25 10.06
CA GLN A 63 7.15 -8.71 10.13
C GLN A 63 7.87 -8.15 11.36
N GLN A 64 7.68 -6.87 11.66
CA GLN A 64 8.23 -6.27 12.88
C GLN A 64 7.64 -6.90 14.14
N ALA A 65 6.32 -7.14 14.17
CA ALA A 65 5.66 -7.81 15.28
C ALA A 65 6.18 -9.23 15.51
N ALA A 66 6.47 -9.98 14.44
CA ALA A 66 7.07 -11.31 14.53
C ALA A 66 8.52 -11.25 15.08
N ALA A 67 9.29 -10.22 14.68
CA ALA A 67 10.64 -10.02 15.22
C ALA A 67 10.63 -9.71 16.72
N ASP A 68 9.75 -8.82 17.15
CA ASP A 68 9.61 -8.46 18.57
C ASP A 68 9.07 -9.64 19.40
N ALA A 69 8.13 -10.40 18.84
CA ALA A 69 7.63 -11.63 19.45
C ALA A 69 8.73 -12.69 19.64
N ALA A 70 9.53 -12.94 18.60
CA ALA A 70 10.65 -13.87 18.64
C ALA A 70 11.71 -13.43 19.66
N ARG A 71 12.01 -12.13 19.71
CA ARG A 71 12.94 -11.56 20.70
C ARG A 71 12.38 -11.70 22.12
N ALA A 72 11.12 -11.35 22.36
CA ALA A 72 10.49 -11.49 23.67
C ALA A 72 10.45 -12.96 24.12
N ALA A 73 10.19 -13.89 23.20
CA ALA A 73 10.23 -15.32 23.46
C ALA A 73 11.63 -15.83 23.81
N SER A 74 12.67 -15.31 23.14
CA SER A 74 14.05 -15.80 23.31
C SER A 74 14.66 -15.50 24.68
N ILE A 75 14.20 -14.45 25.36
CA ILE A 75 14.64 -14.09 26.72
C ILE A 75 13.82 -14.78 27.83
N ALA A 76 12.72 -15.44 27.48
CA ALA A 76 11.89 -16.16 28.43
C ALA A 76 12.58 -17.43 28.94
N ARG A 77 12.30 -17.81 30.19
CA ARG A 77 12.92 -19.00 30.83
C ARG A 77 12.20 -20.30 30.50
N THR A 78 10.91 -20.23 30.17
CA THR A 78 10.08 -21.42 29.89
C THR A 78 9.28 -21.22 28.62
N ALA A 79 8.89 -22.30 27.95
CA ALA A 79 8.05 -22.25 26.76
C ALA A 79 6.70 -21.54 27.02
N GLY A 80 6.10 -21.73 28.19
CA GLY A 80 4.84 -21.08 28.56
C GLY A 80 4.99 -19.56 28.74
N SER A 81 6.04 -19.09 29.41
CA SER A 81 6.31 -17.66 29.55
C SER A 81 6.72 -17.03 28.20
N ALA A 82 7.40 -17.79 27.37
CA ALA A 82 7.74 -17.35 25.98
C ALA A 82 6.48 -17.05 25.16
N GLN A 83 5.48 -17.95 25.19
CA GLN A 83 4.22 -17.76 24.47
C GLN A 83 3.48 -16.49 24.96
N THR A 84 3.38 -16.29 26.28
CA THR A 84 2.71 -15.11 26.83
C THR A 84 3.42 -13.83 26.46
N SER A 85 4.76 -13.79 26.60
CA SER A 85 5.56 -12.62 26.26
C SER A 85 5.53 -12.29 24.76
N ALA A 86 5.58 -13.32 23.91
CA ALA A 86 5.50 -13.14 22.45
C ALA A 86 4.17 -12.55 22.00
N VAL A 87 3.05 -13.06 22.54
CA VAL A 87 1.71 -12.53 22.23
C VAL A 87 1.59 -11.07 22.68
N ALA A 88 2.08 -10.74 23.88
CA ALA A 88 2.05 -9.37 24.40
C ALA A 88 2.91 -8.43 23.53
N ALA A 89 4.13 -8.83 23.15
CA ALA A 89 5.01 -8.06 22.30
C ALA A 89 4.41 -7.83 20.91
N ALA A 90 3.93 -8.89 20.26
CA ALA A 90 3.30 -8.76 18.94
C ALA A 90 2.12 -7.79 18.96
N ARG A 91 1.24 -7.90 19.96
CA ARG A 91 0.07 -7.01 20.11
C ARG A 91 0.49 -5.56 20.31
N ALA A 92 1.48 -5.31 21.16
CA ALA A 92 1.99 -3.97 21.42
C ALA A 92 2.58 -3.34 20.15
N THR A 93 3.38 -4.10 19.39
CA THR A 93 3.99 -3.62 18.15
C THR A 93 2.96 -3.28 17.10
N LEU A 94 1.95 -4.14 16.87
CA LEU A 94 0.87 -3.87 15.91
C LEU A 94 0.05 -2.64 16.32
N ALA A 95 -0.27 -2.51 17.60
CA ALA A 95 -0.99 -1.33 18.13
C ALA A 95 -0.18 -0.04 17.96
N ASN A 96 1.12 -0.06 18.24
CA ASN A 96 2.01 1.09 18.09
C ASN A 96 2.16 1.54 16.61
N GLN A 97 2.00 0.61 15.67
CA GLN A 97 2.03 0.89 14.24
C GLN A 97 0.65 1.24 13.66
N GLY A 98 -0.38 1.29 14.51
CA GLY A 98 -1.74 1.62 14.09
C GLY A 98 -2.38 0.55 13.19
N LEU A 99 -1.87 -0.70 13.22
CA LEU A 99 -2.45 -1.80 12.47
C LEU A 99 -3.48 -2.53 13.31
N THR A 100 -4.75 -2.44 12.89
CA THR A 100 -5.85 -3.18 13.48
C THR A 100 -6.04 -4.50 12.73
N CYS A 101 -6.00 -5.63 13.45
CA CYS A 101 -6.28 -6.94 12.89
C CYS A 101 -7.69 -7.38 13.28
N ALA A 102 -8.50 -7.85 12.35
CA ALA A 102 -9.76 -8.54 12.65
C ALA A 102 -9.52 -9.80 13.49
N SER A 103 -8.44 -10.51 13.17
CA SER A 103 -7.95 -11.61 13.99
C SER A 103 -6.42 -11.62 14.00
N MET A 104 -5.82 -11.92 15.15
CA MET A 104 -4.37 -12.05 15.32
C MET A 104 -4.06 -13.40 15.92
N THR A 105 -3.14 -14.14 15.29
CA THR A 105 -2.62 -15.41 15.80
C THR A 105 -1.11 -15.33 15.93
N VAL A 106 -0.58 -15.79 17.06
CA VAL A 106 0.87 -15.89 17.32
C VAL A 106 1.21 -17.32 17.68
N THR A 107 2.01 -17.96 16.83
CA THR A 107 2.48 -19.33 17.02
C THR A 107 3.98 -19.32 17.26
N LEU A 108 4.45 -20.06 18.28
CA LEU A 108 5.87 -20.20 18.56
C LEU A 108 6.31 -21.65 18.30
N ASP A 109 7.43 -21.80 17.61
CA ASP A 109 8.21 -23.05 17.69
C ASP A 109 9.12 -22.97 18.91
N THR A 110 8.74 -23.69 19.94
CA THR A 110 9.44 -23.77 21.25
C THR A 110 10.35 -24.97 21.37
N SER A 111 10.59 -25.72 20.27
CA SER A 111 11.44 -26.92 20.26
C SER A 111 12.86 -26.67 20.79
N GLY A 112 13.37 -25.43 20.56
CA GLY A 112 14.65 -24.99 21.07
C GLY A 112 14.77 -24.96 22.58
N PHE A 113 13.64 -24.88 23.34
CA PHE A 113 13.66 -24.91 24.80
C PHE A 113 13.96 -26.31 25.37
N ALA A 114 13.72 -27.36 24.61
CA ALA A 114 14.01 -28.75 25.02
C ALA A 114 15.48 -29.13 24.86
N LYS A 115 16.28 -28.33 24.14
CA LYS A 115 17.70 -28.62 23.93
C LYS A 115 18.51 -28.43 25.20
N PRO A 116 19.58 -29.26 25.44
CA PRO A 116 20.46 -29.11 26.56
C PRO A 116 21.15 -27.74 26.62
N VAL A 117 21.47 -27.27 27.84
CA VAL A 117 22.26 -26.04 28.04
C VAL A 117 23.65 -26.22 27.39
N GLY A 118 24.17 -25.17 26.77
CA GLY A 118 25.42 -25.22 26.00
C GLY A 118 25.27 -25.59 24.51
N THR A 119 24.08 -26.02 24.07
CA THR A 119 23.82 -26.28 22.63
C THR A 119 23.12 -25.09 21.99
N PRO A 120 23.54 -24.70 20.75
CA PRO A 120 22.85 -23.66 20.00
C PRO A 120 21.38 -24.01 19.78
N ALA A 121 20.50 -23.09 20.13
CA ALA A 121 19.06 -23.25 20.00
C ALA A 121 18.43 -21.94 19.51
N SER A 122 17.25 -22.01 18.95
CA SER A 122 16.47 -20.86 18.50
C SER A 122 15.00 -21.06 18.76
N VAL A 123 14.27 -19.97 18.79
CA VAL A 123 12.80 -19.92 18.83
C VAL A 123 12.33 -19.18 17.58
N ALA A 124 11.31 -19.72 16.90
CA ALA A 124 10.68 -19.04 15.79
C ALA A 124 9.28 -18.57 16.18
N ALA A 125 8.97 -17.31 15.87
CA ALA A 125 7.65 -16.73 16.08
C ALA A 125 6.99 -16.46 14.72
N THR A 126 5.79 -17.01 14.53
CA THR A 126 4.92 -16.71 13.38
C THR A 126 3.76 -15.88 13.86
N VAL A 127 3.64 -14.67 13.31
CA VAL A 127 2.51 -13.76 13.54
C VAL A 127 1.67 -13.71 12.29
N SER A 128 0.37 -13.94 12.42
CA SER A 128 -0.61 -13.80 11.34
C SER A 128 -1.67 -12.79 11.77
N CYS A 129 -1.97 -11.85 10.87
CA CYS A 129 -2.96 -10.78 11.04
C CYS A 129 -3.91 -10.79 9.87
N THR A 130 -5.20 -10.86 10.11
CA THR A 130 -6.24 -10.67 9.10
C THR A 130 -6.56 -9.17 9.02
N VAL A 131 -6.25 -8.55 7.88
CA VAL A 131 -6.50 -7.14 7.63
C VAL A 131 -7.80 -7.00 6.87
N GLU A 132 -8.74 -6.21 7.41
CA GLU A 132 -9.99 -5.88 6.74
C GLU A 132 -9.74 -4.83 5.65
N LEU A 133 -10.00 -5.19 4.40
CA LEU A 133 -9.91 -4.28 3.27
C LEU A 133 -11.22 -3.54 2.98
N SER A 134 -12.29 -3.91 3.68
CA SER A 134 -13.62 -3.29 3.57
C SER A 134 -13.62 -1.80 3.95
N GLU A 135 -12.75 -1.37 4.87
CA GLU A 135 -12.59 0.04 5.24
C GLU A 135 -11.99 0.91 4.12
N LEU A 136 -11.49 0.30 3.05
CA LEU A 136 -10.92 0.99 1.88
C LEU A 136 -11.97 1.47 0.87
N ALA A 137 -13.27 1.43 1.20
CA ALA A 137 -14.38 1.80 0.32
C ALA A 137 -14.42 1.01 -1.02
N LEU A 138 -13.79 -0.16 -1.06
CA LEU A 138 -13.87 -1.09 -2.19
C LEU A 138 -14.72 -2.29 -1.76
N PRO A 139 -16.06 -2.23 -1.91
CA PRO A 139 -16.92 -3.35 -1.55
C PRO A 139 -16.61 -4.56 -2.46
N GLY A 140 -16.41 -5.73 -1.83
CA GLY A 140 -16.17 -6.98 -2.54
C GLY A 140 -14.73 -7.47 -2.57
N LEU A 141 -13.77 -6.77 -1.94
CA LEU A 141 -12.43 -7.32 -1.73
C LEU A 141 -12.44 -8.23 -0.49
N PRO A 142 -11.97 -9.48 -0.63
CA PRO A 142 -11.86 -10.39 0.51
C PRO A 142 -10.77 -9.91 1.48
N ASP A 143 -10.97 -10.22 2.77
CA ASP A 143 -9.98 -10.00 3.80
C ASP A 143 -8.63 -10.65 3.43
N ARG A 144 -7.55 -9.98 3.77
CA ARG A 144 -6.20 -10.48 3.49
C ARG A 144 -5.52 -10.91 4.77
N VAL A 145 -5.09 -12.17 4.80
CA VAL A 145 -4.22 -12.68 5.85
C VAL A 145 -2.78 -12.33 5.49
N VAL A 146 -2.13 -11.56 6.35
CA VAL A 146 -0.71 -11.25 6.27
C VAL A 146 0.00 -12.03 7.36
N SER A 147 1.06 -12.76 7.01
CA SER A 147 1.80 -13.61 7.94
C SER A 147 3.30 -13.39 7.77
N ALA A 148 4.03 -13.42 8.89
CA ALA A 148 5.48 -13.35 8.91
C ALA A 148 6.04 -14.27 9.98
N THR A 149 7.19 -14.89 9.69
CA THR A 149 7.93 -15.75 10.62
C THR A 149 9.33 -15.20 10.80
N VAL A 150 9.74 -15.02 12.06
CA VAL A 150 11.08 -14.57 12.42
C VAL A 150 11.66 -15.50 13.48
N THR A 151 12.95 -15.81 13.37
CA THR A 151 13.67 -16.65 14.29
C THR A 151 14.64 -15.83 15.11
N SER A 152 14.68 -16.09 16.43
CA SER A 152 15.62 -15.48 17.38
C SER A 152 16.46 -16.54 18.07
N PRO A 153 17.78 -16.36 18.23
CA PRO A 153 18.61 -17.30 18.98
C PRO A 153 18.24 -17.27 20.46
N LEU A 154 18.29 -18.43 21.07
CA LEU A 154 18.19 -18.60 22.52
C LEU A 154 19.57 -18.49 23.16
N ASP A 155 19.64 -17.88 24.35
CA ASP A 155 20.90 -17.84 25.10
C ASP A 155 21.32 -19.29 25.46
N VAL A 156 22.55 -19.65 25.09
CA VAL A 156 23.12 -20.98 25.37
C VAL A 156 23.45 -21.19 26.83
N PHE A 157 23.61 -20.11 27.61
CA PHE A 157 23.93 -20.14 29.04
C PHE A 157 22.72 -19.89 29.96
N ARG A 158 21.49 -19.88 29.43
CA ARG A 158 20.32 -19.63 30.24
C ARG A 158 20.21 -20.64 31.37
N GLY A 159 20.27 -20.13 32.62
CA GLY A 159 19.95 -20.92 33.82
C GLY A 159 18.47 -21.34 33.81
N ARG A 160 18.21 -22.57 34.13
CA ARG A 160 16.86 -23.09 34.37
C ARG A 160 16.42 -22.74 35.77
#